data_5b4b1dc07964a3472f7a6ef73879b18a
#
_entry.id   5b4b1dc07964a3472f7a6ef73879b18a
#
_cell.length_a   1.000
_cell.length_b   1.000
_cell.length_c   1.000
_cell.angle_alpha   90.00
_cell.angle_beta   90.00
_cell.angle_gamma   90.00
#
_symmetry.space_group_name_H-M   'P 1'
#
loop_
_entity.id
_entity.type
_entity.pdbx_description
1 polymer ?
#
loop_
_entity_poly.entity_id
_entity_poly.type
_entity_poly.pdbx_seq_one_letter_code
_entity_poly.pdbx_strand_id
1 'polypeptide(L)'
;MPEKLPACIILTSFKWFEECLRRKCTVFHFPPNRNPNVKKLSPGSICLILSMPYPRAPRSEWTFVGEFTVKDVRLVKGQEFGEYASRAVEIEVPFPKLGESSWIIEFENLVKYDRSVKLSECDGIRTSSSRRPLSEWKITGFTLIKPEDASGIVEAIRKKAEGKGIRAQELIKASLEPSAIVEPNEKEAGRKEPLDHDELIKELLELGSWLGFVTRKEDSTPDGLYRIDVTWRVAEDHAPLKAFEVETSGNVDLAINRLEHARHKWNCEQLWLIVSSESKRERALALARSKERVRVLDWKDLHELYSKLKPHESLLKDLAKR
;
A
#
# COMPACT_ATOMS: atom_id res chain seq x y z
N MET A 1 -36.64 10.01 -11.15
CA MET A 1 -35.65 8.92 -11.02
C MET A 1 -34.33 9.57 -10.68
N PRO A 2 -33.54 9.05 -9.73
CA PRO A 2 -32.20 9.60 -9.48
C PRO A 2 -31.39 9.50 -10.77
N GLU A 3 -30.66 10.55 -11.08
CA GLU A 3 -29.79 10.62 -12.23
C GLU A 3 -28.71 9.53 -12.14
N LYS A 4 -28.59 8.70 -13.18
CA LYS A 4 -27.57 7.66 -13.22
C LYS A 4 -26.22 8.31 -13.48
N LEU A 5 -25.32 8.22 -12.50
CA LEU A 5 -23.96 8.75 -12.60
C LEU A 5 -23.03 7.79 -13.34
N PRO A 6 -22.08 8.31 -14.11
CA PRO A 6 -21.01 7.49 -14.69
C PRO A 6 -20.09 6.96 -13.59
N ALA A 7 -19.31 5.95 -13.92
CA ALA A 7 -18.17 5.52 -13.12
C ALA A 7 -16.90 5.51 -13.97
N CYS A 8 -15.77 5.28 -13.37
CA CYS A 8 -14.53 5.08 -14.12
C CYS A 8 -13.66 3.97 -13.52
N ILE A 9 -12.72 3.49 -14.32
CA ILE A 9 -11.59 2.68 -13.88
C ILE A 9 -10.35 3.54 -14.06
N ILE A 10 -9.58 3.72 -13.00
CA ILE A 10 -8.25 4.31 -13.05
C ILE A 10 -7.22 3.20 -12.92
N LEU A 11 -6.22 3.22 -13.83
CA LEU A 11 -5.11 2.28 -13.79
C LEU A 11 -3.92 2.95 -13.14
N THR A 12 -3.47 2.39 -12.01
CA THR A 12 -2.36 2.93 -11.21
C THR A 12 -1.40 1.81 -10.83
N SER A 13 -0.24 2.14 -10.23
CA SER A 13 0.56 1.16 -9.53
C SER A 13 0.02 0.89 -8.13
N PHE A 14 0.34 -0.28 -7.60
CA PHE A 14 0.03 -0.62 -6.22
C PHE A 14 0.70 0.36 -5.24
N LYS A 15 1.91 0.81 -5.57
CA LYS A 15 2.67 1.81 -4.80
C LYS A 15 1.91 3.14 -4.66
N TRP A 16 1.26 3.61 -5.74
CA TRP A 16 0.44 4.82 -5.69
C TRP A 16 -0.73 4.65 -4.71
N PHE A 17 -1.41 3.51 -4.81
CA PHE A 17 -2.59 3.25 -3.97
C PHE A 17 -2.24 3.17 -2.48
N GLU A 18 -1.18 2.45 -2.12
CA GLU A 18 -0.72 2.36 -0.73
C GLU A 18 -0.28 3.72 -0.19
N GLU A 19 0.48 4.49 -0.98
CA GLU A 19 0.91 5.83 -0.57
C GLU A 19 -0.29 6.77 -0.41
N CYS A 20 -1.29 6.64 -1.26
CA CYS A 20 -2.52 7.41 -1.18
C CYS A 20 -3.31 7.10 0.11
N LEU A 21 -3.40 5.84 0.50
CA LEU A 21 -3.99 5.41 1.78
C LEU A 21 -3.19 5.95 2.97
N ARG A 22 -1.87 5.76 2.95
CA ARG A 22 -0.97 6.18 4.03
C ARG A 22 -1.03 7.69 4.28
N ARG A 23 -1.04 8.49 3.21
CA ARG A 23 -1.09 9.96 3.29
C ARG A 23 -2.49 10.52 3.42
N LYS A 24 -3.53 9.69 3.36
CA LYS A 24 -4.94 10.11 3.32
C LYS A 24 -5.19 11.12 2.18
N CYS A 25 -4.66 10.80 1.00
CA CYS A 25 -4.80 11.68 -0.16
C CYS A 25 -6.27 11.83 -0.57
N THR A 26 -6.59 12.97 -1.15
CA THR A 26 -7.93 13.32 -1.64
C THR A 26 -7.89 13.86 -3.07
N VAL A 27 -6.74 13.77 -3.73
CA VAL A 27 -6.54 14.27 -5.09
C VAL A 27 -5.82 13.24 -5.95
N PHE A 28 -6.43 12.89 -7.07
CA PHE A 28 -5.82 12.18 -8.20
C PHE A 28 -5.59 13.16 -9.36
N HIS A 29 -4.43 13.08 -10.01
CA HIS A 29 -4.11 14.02 -11.09
C HIS A 29 -3.47 13.32 -12.29
N PHE A 30 -3.61 13.93 -13.48
CA PHE A 30 -3.00 13.44 -14.71
C PHE A 30 -2.98 14.52 -15.82
N PRO A 31 -2.05 14.42 -16.80
CA PRO A 31 -1.94 15.39 -17.87
C PRO A 31 -3.19 15.45 -18.76
N PRO A 32 -3.59 16.63 -19.28
CA PRO A 32 -4.82 16.81 -20.05
C PRO A 32 -4.89 15.97 -21.32
N ASN A 33 -3.75 15.73 -21.95
CA ASN A 33 -3.64 15.00 -23.21
C ASN A 33 -3.90 13.50 -23.10
N ARG A 34 -3.91 12.95 -21.87
CA ARG A 34 -4.10 11.51 -21.65
C ARG A 34 -5.56 11.11 -21.49
N ASN A 35 -6.47 12.03 -21.12
CA ASN A 35 -7.82 11.62 -20.72
C ASN A 35 -8.92 12.67 -20.99
N PRO A 36 -9.40 12.81 -22.24
CA PRO A 36 -10.43 13.79 -22.59
C PRO A 36 -11.80 13.51 -21.94
N ASN A 37 -12.04 12.30 -21.46
CA ASN A 37 -13.34 11.87 -20.91
C ASN A 37 -13.51 12.11 -19.40
N VAL A 38 -12.46 12.56 -18.70
CA VAL A 38 -12.55 12.82 -17.25
C VAL A 38 -13.60 13.87 -16.90
N LYS A 39 -13.79 14.88 -17.77
CA LYS A 39 -14.82 15.91 -17.62
C LYS A 39 -16.26 15.40 -17.64
N LYS A 40 -16.47 14.10 -17.96
CA LYS A 40 -17.78 13.46 -17.92
C LYS A 40 -18.11 12.88 -16.54
N LEU A 41 -17.14 12.85 -15.62
CA LEU A 41 -17.42 12.51 -14.24
C LEU A 41 -18.13 13.66 -13.55
N SER A 42 -19.03 13.32 -12.64
CA SER A 42 -19.77 14.26 -11.81
C SER A 42 -19.55 13.92 -10.34
N PRO A 43 -19.79 14.86 -9.41
CA PRO A 43 -19.81 14.55 -7.99
C PRO A 43 -20.71 13.34 -7.70
N GLY A 44 -20.24 12.41 -6.87
CA GLY A 44 -20.90 11.13 -6.59
C GLY A 44 -20.53 9.99 -7.54
N SER A 45 -19.83 10.23 -8.66
CA SER A 45 -19.30 9.16 -9.53
C SER A 45 -18.32 8.29 -8.75
N ILE A 46 -18.33 6.98 -9.02
CA ILE A 46 -17.39 6.03 -8.41
C ILE A 46 -16.19 5.80 -9.33
N CYS A 47 -14.99 5.90 -8.78
CA CYS A 47 -13.76 5.52 -9.46
C CYS A 47 -13.21 4.23 -8.85
N LEU A 48 -13.23 3.16 -9.65
CA LEU A 48 -12.61 1.88 -9.31
C LEU A 48 -11.11 1.95 -9.55
N ILE A 49 -10.31 1.50 -8.60
CA ILE A 49 -8.85 1.52 -8.68
C ILE A 49 -8.36 0.14 -9.14
N LEU A 50 -7.90 0.07 -10.37
CA LEU A 50 -7.23 -1.09 -10.94
C LEU A 50 -5.72 -0.91 -10.81
N SER A 51 -5.06 -1.81 -10.13
CA SER A 51 -3.64 -1.70 -9.81
C SER A 51 -2.79 -2.71 -10.57
N MET A 52 -1.64 -2.24 -11.04
CA MET A 52 -0.54 -3.07 -11.52
C MET A 52 0.42 -3.35 -10.37
N PRO A 53 0.80 -4.61 -10.10
CA PRO A 53 1.75 -4.93 -9.02
C PRO A 53 3.15 -4.35 -9.28
N TYR A 54 3.56 -4.25 -10.55
CA TYR A 54 4.82 -3.63 -10.99
C TYR A 54 4.67 -3.05 -12.40
N PRO A 55 5.57 -2.15 -12.85
CA PRO A 55 5.53 -1.56 -14.19
C PRO A 55 5.53 -2.63 -15.29
N ARG A 56 4.60 -2.53 -16.23
CA ARG A 56 4.39 -3.49 -17.34
C ARG A 56 3.96 -4.89 -16.91
N ALA A 57 3.42 -5.06 -15.72
CA ALA A 57 2.82 -6.33 -15.28
C ALA A 57 1.81 -6.83 -16.33
N PRO A 58 1.76 -8.14 -16.60
CA PRO A 58 0.77 -8.70 -17.51
C PRO A 58 -0.64 -8.47 -16.96
N ARG A 59 -1.62 -8.31 -17.85
CA ARG A 59 -3.01 -8.00 -17.47
C ARG A 59 -3.64 -9.04 -16.54
N SER A 60 -3.20 -10.27 -16.61
CA SER A 60 -3.66 -11.35 -15.71
C SER A 60 -3.34 -11.10 -14.25
N GLU A 61 -2.37 -10.23 -13.97
CA GLU A 61 -1.95 -9.85 -12.62
C GLU A 61 -2.59 -8.55 -12.12
N TRP A 62 -3.31 -7.82 -12.99
CA TRP A 62 -3.98 -6.58 -12.61
C TRP A 62 -5.13 -6.87 -11.65
N THR A 63 -5.26 -6.07 -10.59
CA THR A 63 -6.25 -6.29 -9.54
C THR A 63 -7.01 -5.02 -9.19
N PHE A 64 -8.32 -5.11 -9.01
CA PHE A 64 -9.09 -4.06 -8.35
C PHE A 64 -8.78 -4.10 -6.86
N VAL A 65 -8.24 -3.01 -6.34
CA VAL A 65 -7.73 -2.90 -4.96
C VAL A 65 -8.59 -2.01 -4.08
N GLY A 66 -9.46 -1.22 -4.67
CA GLY A 66 -10.30 -0.27 -3.95
C GLY A 66 -11.08 0.65 -4.88
N GLU A 67 -11.68 1.66 -4.30
CA GLU A 67 -12.47 2.67 -4.99
C GLU A 67 -12.50 3.97 -4.21
N PHE A 68 -12.94 5.06 -4.85
CA PHE A 68 -13.28 6.31 -4.19
C PHE A 68 -14.48 6.99 -4.86
N THR A 69 -15.08 7.95 -4.16
CA THR A 69 -16.17 8.78 -4.67
C THR A 69 -15.62 10.11 -5.17
N VAL A 70 -15.98 10.51 -6.37
CA VAL A 70 -15.62 11.81 -6.95
C VAL A 70 -16.35 12.91 -6.19
N LYS A 71 -15.60 13.91 -5.73
CA LYS A 71 -16.12 15.13 -5.12
C LYS A 71 -16.19 16.27 -6.13
N ASP A 72 -15.14 16.43 -6.95
CA ASP A 72 -15.06 17.45 -7.99
C ASP A 72 -14.04 17.06 -9.06
N VAL A 73 -14.20 17.66 -10.27
CA VAL A 73 -13.29 17.46 -11.40
C VAL A 73 -13.01 18.80 -12.04
N ARG A 74 -11.74 19.16 -12.14
CA ARG A 74 -11.33 20.43 -12.75
C ARG A 74 -10.00 20.34 -13.48
N LEU A 75 -9.79 21.25 -14.43
CA LEU A 75 -8.50 21.46 -15.07
C LEU A 75 -7.78 22.60 -14.34
N VAL A 76 -6.58 22.34 -13.83
CA VAL A 76 -5.79 23.26 -13.02
C VAL A 76 -4.47 23.55 -13.70
N LYS A 77 -4.05 24.83 -13.71
CA LYS A 77 -2.73 25.24 -14.20
C LYS A 77 -1.66 24.92 -13.14
N GLY A 78 -0.41 24.65 -13.57
CA GLY A 78 0.69 24.32 -12.68
C GLY A 78 0.95 25.35 -11.57
N GLN A 79 0.67 26.63 -11.85
CA GLN A 79 0.76 27.73 -10.87
C GLN A 79 -0.20 27.53 -9.68
N GLU A 80 -1.37 26.97 -9.93
CA GLU A 80 -2.45 26.75 -8.96
C GLU A 80 -2.33 25.37 -8.29
N PHE A 81 -1.53 24.46 -8.87
CA PHE A 81 -1.43 23.07 -8.42
C PHE A 81 -0.82 22.94 -7.01
N GLY A 82 -0.07 23.93 -6.55
CA GLY A 82 0.53 23.93 -5.22
C GLY A 82 -0.47 23.68 -4.09
N GLU A 83 -1.71 24.15 -4.22
CA GLU A 83 -2.80 23.93 -3.26
C GLU A 83 -3.22 22.45 -3.16
N TYR A 84 -2.95 21.66 -4.19
CA TYR A 84 -3.33 20.25 -4.29
C TYR A 84 -2.17 19.29 -3.99
N ALA A 85 -0.94 19.77 -4.09
CA ALA A 85 0.27 18.94 -4.01
C ALA A 85 0.36 18.15 -2.70
N SER A 86 -0.02 18.75 -1.56
CA SER A 86 -0.02 18.09 -0.26
C SER A 86 -1.06 16.94 -0.16
N ARG A 87 -2.10 16.98 -0.98
CA ARG A 87 -3.22 16.03 -1.01
C ARG A 87 -3.14 15.03 -2.17
N ALA A 88 -2.09 15.13 -2.99
CA ALA A 88 -1.83 14.28 -4.15
C ALA A 88 -0.57 13.44 -3.95
N VAL A 89 -0.37 12.43 -4.79
CA VAL A 89 0.82 11.58 -4.83
C VAL A 89 1.55 11.76 -6.15
N GLU A 90 2.84 12.06 -6.09
CA GLU A 90 3.74 12.20 -7.24
C GLU A 90 4.56 10.92 -7.44
N ILE A 91 3.92 9.82 -7.85
CA ILE A 91 4.61 8.55 -8.09
C ILE A 91 4.69 8.21 -9.58
N GLU A 92 3.56 8.29 -10.28
CA GLU A 92 3.46 7.86 -11.68
C GLU A 92 3.40 9.03 -12.65
N VAL A 93 2.90 10.13 -12.15
CA VAL A 93 2.73 11.38 -12.91
C VAL A 93 3.40 12.49 -12.12
N PRO A 94 4.39 13.17 -12.68
CA PRO A 94 4.99 14.33 -12.03
C PRO A 94 3.96 15.45 -11.89
N PHE A 95 4.10 16.27 -10.87
CA PHE A 95 3.28 17.46 -10.72
C PHE A 95 3.47 18.41 -11.91
N PRO A 96 2.40 19.09 -12.37
CA PRO A 96 2.48 19.99 -13.49
C PRO A 96 3.40 21.18 -13.18
N LYS A 97 4.31 21.47 -14.12
CA LYS A 97 5.22 22.62 -14.04
C LYS A 97 4.49 23.92 -14.41
N LEU A 98 5.18 25.03 -14.18
CA LEU A 98 4.72 26.34 -14.63
C LEU A 98 4.42 26.30 -16.15
N GLY A 99 3.22 26.75 -16.54
CA GLY A 99 2.77 26.71 -17.95
C GLY A 99 2.11 25.40 -18.38
N GLU A 100 2.23 24.33 -17.61
CA GLU A 100 1.50 23.08 -17.83
C GLU A 100 0.12 23.13 -17.17
N SER A 101 -0.73 22.17 -17.52
CA SER A 101 -2.03 21.98 -16.86
C SER A 101 -2.18 20.52 -16.49
N SER A 102 -3.00 20.24 -15.47
CA SER A 102 -3.35 18.90 -15.05
C SER A 102 -4.85 18.81 -14.77
N TRP A 103 -5.46 17.70 -15.17
CA TRP A 103 -6.76 17.34 -14.62
C TRP A 103 -6.59 16.91 -13.18
N ILE A 104 -7.46 17.38 -12.30
CA ILE A 104 -7.61 16.90 -10.93
C ILE A 104 -8.98 16.28 -10.77
N ILE A 105 -9.00 15.13 -10.07
CA ILE A 105 -10.18 14.55 -9.48
C ILE A 105 -10.01 14.70 -7.97
N GLU A 106 -10.76 15.63 -7.36
CA GLU A 106 -10.89 15.64 -5.92
C GLU A 106 -11.85 14.52 -5.52
N PHE A 107 -11.49 13.75 -4.51
CA PHE A 107 -12.26 12.60 -4.09
C PHE A 107 -12.39 12.49 -2.57
N GLU A 108 -13.36 11.71 -2.16
CA GLU A 108 -13.62 11.32 -0.78
C GLU A 108 -13.90 9.81 -0.70
N ASN A 109 -14.05 9.29 0.49
CA ASN A 109 -14.40 7.89 0.72
C ASN A 109 -13.47 6.91 -0.01
N LEU A 110 -12.13 7.12 0.10
CA LEU A 110 -11.17 6.15 -0.40
C LEU A 110 -11.31 4.85 0.40
N VAL A 111 -11.73 3.79 -0.27
CA VAL A 111 -11.95 2.47 0.31
C VAL A 111 -10.95 1.48 -0.25
N LYS A 112 -10.25 0.76 0.63
CA LYS A 112 -9.48 -0.42 0.26
C LYS A 112 -10.39 -1.63 0.35
N TYR A 113 -10.35 -2.49 -0.66
CA TYR A 113 -11.09 -3.75 -0.64
C TYR A 113 -10.41 -4.76 0.30
N ASP A 114 -11.23 -5.53 1.03
CA ASP A 114 -10.74 -6.59 1.92
C ASP A 114 -10.01 -7.68 1.13
N ARG A 115 -10.55 -8.01 -0.05
CA ARG A 115 -9.96 -8.90 -1.02
C ARG A 115 -9.78 -8.16 -2.35
N SER A 116 -8.56 -8.11 -2.86
CA SER A 116 -8.31 -7.64 -4.22
C SER A 116 -8.92 -8.59 -5.25
N VAL A 117 -9.57 -8.04 -6.28
CA VAL A 117 -10.24 -8.82 -7.34
C VAL A 117 -9.40 -8.79 -8.59
N LYS A 118 -8.89 -9.94 -9.04
CA LYS A 118 -8.14 -10.00 -10.29
C LYS A 118 -9.01 -9.62 -11.49
N LEU A 119 -8.42 -8.89 -12.45
CA LEU A 119 -9.13 -8.52 -13.65
C LEU A 119 -9.66 -9.76 -14.40
N SER A 120 -8.93 -10.88 -14.39
CA SER A 120 -9.36 -12.17 -14.95
C SER A 120 -10.60 -12.76 -14.26
N GLU A 121 -10.84 -12.45 -13.00
CA GLU A 121 -12.06 -12.87 -12.28
C GLU A 121 -13.32 -12.12 -12.75
N CYS A 122 -13.15 -11.09 -13.58
CA CYS A 122 -14.23 -10.24 -14.08
C CYS A 122 -14.78 -10.68 -15.46
N ASP A 123 -14.49 -11.89 -15.93
CA ASP A 123 -14.98 -12.43 -17.22
C ASP A 123 -16.50 -12.47 -17.34
N GLY A 124 -17.21 -12.62 -16.21
CA GLY A 124 -18.67 -12.59 -16.17
C GLY A 124 -19.30 -11.19 -16.17
N ILE A 125 -18.49 -10.12 -16.01
CA ILE A 125 -18.98 -8.74 -15.95
C ILE A 125 -19.00 -8.17 -17.36
N ARG A 126 -20.17 -7.76 -17.84
CA ARG A 126 -20.38 -7.23 -19.19
C ARG A 126 -21.17 -5.94 -19.14
N THR A 127 -21.00 -5.05 -20.14
CA THR A 127 -21.87 -3.88 -20.31
C THR A 127 -23.14 -4.22 -21.07
N SER A 128 -24.14 -3.38 -20.93
CA SER A 128 -25.37 -3.43 -21.71
C SER A 128 -25.13 -3.31 -23.21
N SER A 129 -24.13 -2.53 -23.61
CA SER A 129 -23.78 -2.22 -25.00
C SER A 129 -22.69 -3.11 -25.61
N SER A 130 -21.92 -3.84 -24.78
CA SER A 130 -20.82 -4.67 -25.24
C SER A 130 -20.94 -6.08 -24.68
N ARG A 131 -20.84 -7.09 -25.56
CA ARG A 131 -20.78 -8.50 -25.14
C ARG A 131 -19.40 -8.91 -24.60
N ARG A 132 -18.39 -8.03 -24.73
CA ARG A 132 -17.03 -8.31 -24.24
C ARG A 132 -16.99 -8.27 -22.72
N PRO A 133 -16.37 -9.25 -22.07
CA PRO A 133 -16.17 -9.22 -20.62
C PRO A 133 -15.23 -8.09 -20.23
N LEU A 134 -15.34 -7.62 -19.00
CA LEU A 134 -14.52 -6.53 -18.45
C LEU A 134 -13.02 -6.83 -18.54
N SER A 135 -12.63 -8.09 -18.38
CA SER A 135 -11.25 -8.57 -18.52
C SER A 135 -10.65 -8.32 -19.91
N GLU A 136 -11.48 -8.23 -20.95
CA GLU A 136 -11.04 -7.97 -22.33
C GLU A 136 -11.08 -6.49 -22.73
N TRP A 137 -11.60 -5.61 -21.87
CA TRP A 137 -11.67 -4.18 -22.19
C TRP A 137 -10.29 -3.59 -22.36
N LYS A 138 -10.16 -2.67 -23.33
CA LYS A 138 -8.95 -1.85 -23.45
C LYS A 138 -8.93 -0.82 -22.32
N ILE A 139 -8.41 -1.22 -21.17
CA ILE A 139 -8.23 -0.34 -20.01
C ILE A 139 -6.89 0.38 -20.17
N THR A 140 -6.95 1.71 -20.21
CA THR A 140 -5.80 2.62 -20.22
C THR A 140 -5.83 3.41 -18.91
N GLY A 141 -4.88 4.30 -18.68
CA GLY A 141 -4.79 5.08 -17.42
C GLY A 141 -6.12 5.57 -16.84
N PHE A 142 -7.10 5.88 -17.71
CA PHE A 142 -8.47 6.22 -17.31
C PHE A 142 -9.46 5.61 -18.31
N THR A 143 -10.47 4.91 -17.82
CA THR A 143 -11.52 4.30 -18.65
C THR A 143 -12.89 4.63 -18.07
N LEU A 144 -13.70 5.39 -18.83
CA LEU A 144 -15.04 5.77 -18.44
C LEU A 144 -16.01 4.59 -18.58
N ILE A 145 -16.86 4.39 -17.60
CA ILE A 145 -18.01 3.49 -17.61
C ILE A 145 -19.27 4.34 -17.76
N LYS A 146 -20.10 4.02 -18.73
CA LYS A 146 -21.33 4.76 -18.99
C LYS A 146 -22.32 4.66 -17.83
N PRO A 147 -23.18 5.67 -17.62
CA PRO A 147 -24.13 5.69 -16.50
C PRO A 147 -25.04 4.47 -16.42
N GLU A 148 -25.45 3.93 -17.58
CA GLU A 148 -26.33 2.75 -17.64
C GLU A 148 -25.71 1.46 -17.09
N ASP A 149 -24.37 1.34 -17.16
CA ASP A 149 -23.59 0.16 -16.76
C ASP A 149 -22.88 0.37 -15.41
N ALA A 150 -22.74 1.61 -14.95
CA ALA A 150 -21.89 2.00 -13.83
C ALA A 150 -22.23 1.26 -12.54
N SER A 151 -23.50 1.29 -12.11
CA SER A 151 -23.93 0.64 -10.88
C SER A 151 -23.72 -0.88 -10.93
N GLY A 152 -24.07 -1.53 -12.05
CA GLY A 152 -23.96 -2.97 -12.20
C GLY A 152 -22.50 -3.45 -12.16
N ILE A 153 -21.57 -2.71 -12.79
CA ILE A 153 -20.15 -3.06 -12.77
C ILE A 153 -19.54 -2.83 -11.39
N VAL A 154 -19.83 -1.68 -10.75
CA VAL A 154 -19.33 -1.36 -9.42
C VAL A 154 -19.82 -2.40 -8.41
N GLU A 155 -21.11 -2.71 -8.38
CA GLU A 155 -21.67 -3.72 -7.48
C GLU A 155 -21.10 -5.12 -7.71
N ALA A 156 -20.92 -5.52 -8.98
CA ALA A 156 -20.33 -6.83 -9.30
C ALA A 156 -18.89 -6.96 -8.81
N ILE A 157 -18.09 -5.88 -8.88
CA ILE A 157 -16.72 -5.87 -8.35
C ILE A 157 -16.74 -5.86 -6.82
N ARG A 158 -17.55 -5.03 -6.20
CA ARG A 158 -17.74 -5.00 -4.74
C ARG A 158 -18.12 -6.36 -4.18
N LYS A 159 -19.13 -7.03 -4.79
CA LYS A 159 -19.53 -8.38 -4.39
C LYS A 159 -18.41 -9.41 -4.47
N LYS A 160 -17.51 -9.29 -5.45
CA LYS A 160 -16.33 -10.14 -5.54
C LYS A 160 -15.26 -9.76 -4.51
N ALA A 161 -15.16 -8.49 -4.16
CA ALA A 161 -14.25 -7.96 -3.17
C ALA A 161 -14.73 -8.19 -1.72
N GLU A 162 -16.03 -8.37 -1.53
CA GLU A 162 -16.61 -8.82 -0.28
C GLU A 162 -16.18 -10.27 -0.06
N GLY A 163 -15.00 -10.49 0.58
CA GLY A 163 -14.75 -11.73 1.28
C GLY A 163 -15.85 -11.90 2.35
N LYS A 164 -16.08 -13.09 2.87
CA LYS A 164 -16.99 -13.32 4.00
C LYS A 164 -16.47 -12.57 5.25
N GLY A 165 -16.61 -11.25 5.30
CA GLY A 165 -16.04 -10.38 6.34
C GLY A 165 -16.67 -8.98 6.31
N ILE A 166 -16.90 -8.45 7.45
CA ILE A 166 -17.54 -7.18 7.86
C ILE A 166 -17.05 -5.95 7.10
N ARG A 167 -17.95 -5.07 6.66
CA ARG A 167 -17.65 -3.80 5.97
C ARG A 167 -16.71 -2.92 6.79
N ALA A 168 -15.64 -2.37 6.17
CA ALA A 168 -14.68 -1.47 6.82
C ALA A 168 -15.34 -0.24 7.51
N GLN A 169 -16.51 0.19 7.06
CA GLN A 169 -17.30 1.24 7.73
C GLN A 169 -17.92 0.79 9.06
N GLU A 170 -18.18 -0.50 9.24
CA GLU A 170 -18.64 -1.05 10.52
C GLU A 170 -17.48 -1.23 11.51
N LEU A 171 -16.25 -1.47 11.00
CA LEU A 171 -15.04 -1.50 11.84
C LEU A 171 -14.70 -0.11 12.41
N ILE A 172 -14.90 0.97 11.64
CA ILE A 172 -14.71 2.34 12.14
C ILE A 172 -15.81 2.71 13.12
N LYS A 173 -17.04 2.25 12.92
CA LYS A 173 -18.15 2.48 13.84
C LYS A 173 -18.08 1.60 15.09
N ALA A 174 -17.63 0.36 14.94
CA ALA A 174 -17.41 -0.58 16.04
C ALA A 174 -16.20 -0.20 16.93
N SER A 175 -15.22 0.53 16.39
CA SER A 175 -14.12 1.09 17.19
C SER A 175 -14.50 2.37 17.94
N LEU A 176 -15.73 2.89 17.77
CA LEU A 176 -16.25 4.06 18.50
C LEU A 176 -17.32 3.69 19.56
N GLU A 177 -17.76 2.43 19.61
CA GLU A 177 -18.61 1.95 20.70
C GLU A 177 -17.77 1.10 21.68
N PRO A 178 -17.86 1.33 22.99
CA PRO A 178 -17.09 0.57 23.97
C PRO A 178 -17.72 -0.83 24.11
N SER A 179 -17.32 -1.75 23.25
CA SER A 179 -17.59 -3.17 23.46
C SER A 179 -16.68 -3.73 24.54
N ALA A 180 -17.27 -4.49 25.46
CA ALA A 180 -16.62 -5.08 26.60
C ALA A 180 -15.23 -5.66 26.26
N ILE A 181 -14.23 -5.01 26.75
CA ILE A 181 -12.82 -5.33 26.64
C ILE A 181 -12.59 -6.63 27.40
N VAL A 182 -12.24 -7.70 26.68
CA VAL A 182 -11.38 -8.71 27.29
C VAL A 182 -10.04 -8.00 27.47
N GLU A 183 -9.72 -7.67 28.71
CA GLU A 183 -8.50 -6.97 29.08
C GLU A 183 -7.30 -7.73 28.53
N PRO A 184 -6.49 -7.14 27.62
CA PRO A 184 -5.17 -7.65 27.36
C PRO A 184 -4.36 -7.44 28.63
N ASN A 185 -3.56 -8.40 28.99
CA ASN A 185 -2.69 -8.39 30.14
C ASN A 185 -1.89 -7.07 30.18
N GLU A 186 -2.29 -6.13 31.07
CA GLU A 186 -1.80 -4.74 31.14
C GLU A 186 -0.29 -4.58 31.39
N LYS A 187 0.46 -5.67 31.47
CA LYS A 187 1.90 -5.62 31.68
C LYS A 187 2.75 -5.32 30.45
N GLU A 188 2.23 -5.47 29.22
CA GLU A 188 3.02 -5.27 28.00
C GLU A 188 2.73 -3.95 27.25
N ALA A 189 1.55 -3.32 27.42
CA ALA A 189 1.16 -2.10 26.71
C ALA A 189 1.74 -0.78 27.27
N GLY A 190 2.52 -0.82 28.33
CA GLY A 190 3.01 0.35 29.05
C GLY A 190 4.54 0.53 29.09
N ARG A 191 5.32 -0.20 28.31
CA ARG A 191 6.77 -0.08 28.32
C ARG A 191 7.21 1.28 27.77
N LYS A 192 7.65 2.18 28.64
CA LYS A 192 8.16 3.52 28.27
C LYS A 192 9.58 3.46 27.71
N GLU A 193 10.32 2.40 27.96
CA GLU A 193 11.70 2.20 27.50
C GLU A 193 11.72 1.33 26.25
N PRO A 194 12.61 1.61 25.29
CA PRO A 194 12.78 0.78 24.12
C PRO A 194 13.13 -0.66 24.52
N LEU A 195 12.62 -1.63 23.76
CA LEU A 195 13.08 -3.02 23.83
C LEU A 195 14.59 -3.04 23.51
N ASP A 196 15.28 -4.03 24.08
CA ASP A 196 16.67 -4.22 23.72
C ASP A 196 16.82 -4.73 22.27
N HIS A 197 18.03 -4.69 21.76
CA HIS A 197 18.34 -5.09 20.39
C HIS A 197 17.93 -6.53 20.09
N ASP A 198 18.21 -7.45 21.02
CA ASP A 198 17.93 -8.88 20.82
C ASP A 198 16.42 -9.19 20.91
N GLU A 199 15.67 -8.47 21.73
CA GLU A 199 14.20 -8.59 21.79
C GLU A 199 13.58 -8.19 20.44
N LEU A 200 14.01 -7.06 19.85
CA LEU A 200 13.51 -6.62 18.54
C LEU A 200 13.90 -7.58 17.40
N ILE A 201 15.11 -8.12 17.43
CA ILE A 201 15.54 -9.16 16.48
C ILE A 201 14.64 -10.40 16.61
N LYS A 202 14.35 -10.84 17.85
CA LYS A 202 13.47 -11.98 18.09
C LYS A 202 12.07 -11.74 17.51
N GLU A 203 11.49 -10.57 17.76
CA GLU A 203 10.18 -10.21 17.19
C GLU A 203 10.18 -10.26 15.66
N LEU A 204 11.22 -9.74 15.00
CA LEU A 204 11.36 -9.80 13.55
C LEU A 204 11.48 -11.23 13.02
N LEU A 205 12.24 -12.10 13.71
CA LEU A 205 12.38 -13.50 13.32
C LEU A 205 11.05 -14.25 13.44
N GLU A 206 10.34 -14.07 14.56
CA GLU A 206 9.05 -14.70 14.80
C GLU A 206 7.99 -14.21 13.81
N LEU A 207 7.87 -12.89 13.58
CA LEU A 207 6.95 -12.30 12.60
C LEU A 207 7.22 -12.86 11.19
N GLY A 208 8.48 -12.91 10.77
CA GLY A 208 8.83 -13.45 9.47
C GLY A 208 8.41 -14.92 9.33
N SER A 209 8.66 -15.71 10.35
CA SER A 209 8.27 -17.12 10.40
C SER A 209 6.74 -17.29 10.34
N TRP A 210 5.98 -16.50 11.09
CA TRP A 210 4.50 -16.53 11.06
C TRP A 210 3.93 -16.18 9.68
N LEU A 211 4.64 -15.30 8.96
CA LEU A 211 4.26 -14.88 7.61
C LEU A 211 4.77 -15.82 6.49
N GLY A 212 5.37 -16.95 6.87
CA GLY A 212 5.83 -17.98 5.92
C GLY A 212 7.17 -17.70 5.26
N PHE A 213 7.98 -16.80 5.84
CA PHE A 213 9.35 -16.59 5.39
C PHE A 213 10.34 -17.49 6.14
N VAL A 214 11.40 -17.85 5.46
CA VAL A 214 12.61 -18.37 6.09
C VAL A 214 13.37 -17.19 6.66
N THR A 215 13.56 -17.14 7.97
CA THR A 215 14.20 -16.04 8.67
C THR A 215 15.60 -16.42 9.14
N ARG A 216 16.57 -15.49 9.02
CA ARG A 216 17.93 -15.69 9.50
C ARG A 216 18.39 -14.49 10.34
N LYS A 217 19.02 -14.78 11.48
CA LYS A 217 19.71 -13.80 12.33
C LYS A 217 21.14 -13.65 11.82
N GLU A 218 21.70 -12.43 11.87
CA GLU A 218 23.10 -12.13 11.54
C GLU A 218 23.55 -12.73 10.20
N ASP A 219 22.76 -12.55 9.16
CA ASP A 219 22.99 -13.14 7.85
C ASP A 219 24.13 -12.42 7.12
N SER A 220 25.20 -13.16 6.79
CA SER A 220 26.39 -12.61 6.16
C SER A 220 26.16 -12.35 4.69
N THR A 221 26.57 -11.15 4.22
CA THR A 221 26.57 -10.86 2.78
C THR A 221 27.49 -11.81 2.01
N PRO A 222 27.26 -12.07 0.71
CA PRO A 222 28.04 -13.05 -0.07
C PRO A 222 29.56 -12.81 -0.09
N ASP A 223 29.98 -11.57 0.11
CA ASP A 223 31.40 -11.18 0.20
C ASP A 223 31.95 -11.19 1.64
N GLY A 224 31.09 -11.50 2.62
CA GLY A 224 31.47 -11.57 4.04
C GLY A 224 31.78 -10.23 4.70
N LEU A 225 31.57 -9.09 4.00
CA LEU A 225 31.91 -7.77 4.53
C LEU A 225 30.98 -7.29 5.64
N TYR A 226 29.70 -7.64 5.54
CA TYR A 226 28.69 -7.24 6.52
C TYR A 226 27.81 -8.41 6.95
N ARG A 227 27.31 -8.30 8.17
CA ARG A 227 26.23 -9.14 8.70
C ARG A 227 25.01 -8.25 8.88
N ILE A 228 23.88 -8.71 8.37
CA ILE A 228 22.59 -8.04 8.49
C ILE A 228 21.83 -8.67 9.66
N ASP A 229 21.29 -7.85 10.53
CA ASP A 229 20.69 -8.31 11.79
C ASP A 229 19.59 -9.35 11.55
N VAL A 230 18.67 -9.12 10.61
CA VAL A 230 17.64 -10.09 10.22
C VAL A 230 17.40 -10.05 8.72
N THR A 231 17.25 -11.24 8.12
CA THR A 231 16.79 -11.37 6.73
C THR A 231 15.58 -12.29 6.64
N TRP A 232 14.70 -12.00 5.66
CA TRP A 232 13.56 -12.85 5.32
C TRP A 232 13.69 -13.31 3.87
N ARG A 233 13.59 -14.62 3.66
CA ARG A 233 13.72 -15.30 2.36
C ARG A 233 12.44 -16.03 2.02
N VAL A 234 12.17 -16.24 0.74
CA VAL A 234 11.03 -17.07 0.29
C VAL A 234 11.34 -18.57 0.49
N ALA A 235 12.60 -18.97 0.32
CA ALA A 235 13.11 -20.32 0.56
C ALA A 235 14.58 -20.25 1.01
N GLU A 236 15.09 -21.35 1.57
CA GLU A 236 16.44 -21.43 2.14
C GLU A 236 17.57 -21.05 1.18
N ASP A 237 17.43 -21.43 -0.07
CA ASP A 237 18.42 -21.24 -1.15
C ASP A 237 18.25 -19.92 -1.92
N HIS A 238 17.18 -19.14 -1.59
CA HIS A 238 16.94 -17.86 -2.24
C HIS A 238 17.68 -16.72 -1.56
N ALA A 239 18.02 -15.69 -2.33
CA ALA A 239 18.48 -14.43 -1.79
C ALA A 239 17.41 -13.78 -0.89
N PRO A 240 17.79 -12.99 0.13
CA PRO A 240 16.82 -12.28 0.96
C PRO A 240 15.92 -11.37 0.16
N LEU A 241 14.60 -11.50 0.37
CA LEU A 241 13.61 -10.56 -0.14
C LEU A 241 13.57 -9.28 0.70
N LYS A 242 13.76 -9.44 2.02
CA LYS A 242 13.79 -8.33 2.99
C LYS A 242 15.03 -8.42 3.86
N ALA A 243 15.61 -7.25 4.15
CA ALA A 243 16.74 -7.08 5.07
C ALA A 243 16.39 -6.03 6.12
N PHE A 244 16.71 -6.33 7.37
CA PHE A 244 16.41 -5.48 8.53
C PHE A 244 17.67 -5.22 9.31
N GLU A 245 17.90 -3.95 9.67
CA GLU A 245 18.87 -3.51 10.67
C GLU A 245 18.12 -2.91 11.86
N VAL A 246 18.56 -3.21 13.07
CA VAL A 246 17.96 -2.73 14.32
C VAL A 246 18.93 -1.81 15.02
N GLU A 247 18.55 -0.54 15.16
CA GLU A 247 19.44 0.50 15.67
C GLU A 247 18.93 1.05 17.00
N THR A 248 19.37 0.41 18.09
CA THR A 248 19.00 0.81 19.47
C THR A 248 20.00 1.76 20.12
N SER A 249 21.31 1.55 19.92
CA SER A 249 22.36 2.32 20.59
C SER A 249 23.46 2.86 19.66
N GLY A 250 23.58 2.36 18.44
CA GLY A 250 24.70 2.61 17.58
C GLY A 250 24.50 3.70 16.50
N ASN A 251 25.00 3.44 15.31
CA ASN A 251 25.17 4.42 14.25
C ASN A 251 24.23 4.16 13.07
N VAL A 252 23.23 4.99 12.94
CA VAL A 252 22.23 4.98 11.84
C VAL A 252 22.89 4.99 10.45
N ASP A 253 23.99 5.75 10.27
CA ASP A 253 24.68 5.83 8.97
C ASP A 253 25.29 4.48 8.60
N LEU A 254 25.85 3.76 9.57
CA LEU A 254 26.43 2.43 9.35
C LEU A 254 25.36 1.40 9.02
N ALA A 255 24.23 1.42 9.74
CA ALA A 255 23.10 0.54 9.48
C ALA A 255 22.55 0.74 8.06
N ILE A 256 22.36 1.99 7.63
CA ILE A 256 21.93 2.30 6.26
C ILE A 256 22.97 1.79 5.23
N ASN A 257 24.26 1.97 5.49
CA ASN A 257 25.30 1.49 4.57
C ASN A 257 25.30 -0.05 4.46
N ARG A 258 25.08 -0.77 5.55
CA ARG A 258 24.92 -2.24 5.54
C ARG A 258 23.72 -2.66 4.69
N LEU A 259 22.57 -2.01 4.87
CA LEU A 259 21.37 -2.28 4.06
C LEU A 259 21.59 -2.00 2.58
N GLU A 260 22.23 -0.89 2.22
CA GLU A 260 22.58 -0.59 0.83
C GLU A 260 23.54 -1.62 0.24
N HIS A 261 24.52 -2.07 1.02
CA HIS A 261 25.42 -3.14 0.61
C HIS A 261 24.66 -4.45 0.38
N ALA A 262 23.78 -4.84 1.30
CA ALA A 262 22.91 -6.00 1.16
C ALA A 262 22.07 -5.94 -0.11
N ARG A 263 21.53 -4.74 -0.45
CA ARG A 263 20.81 -4.52 -1.70
C ARG A 263 21.67 -4.87 -2.92
N HIS A 264 22.89 -4.38 -2.96
CA HIS A 264 23.77 -4.61 -4.10
C HIS A 264 24.24 -6.07 -4.21
N LYS A 265 24.46 -6.74 -3.09
CA LYS A 265 25.00 -8.11 -3.08
C LYS A 265 23.95 -9.20 -3.25
N TRP A 266 22.77 -8.99 -2.71
CA TRP A 266 21.65 -9.94 -2.80
C TRP A 266 20.56 -9.54 -3.79
N ASN A 267 20.61 -8.33 -4.35
CA ASN A 267 19.49 -7.72 -5.06
C ASN A 267 18.21 -7.62 -4.17
N CYS A 268 18.41 -7.40 -2.88
CA CYS A 268 17.35 -7.30 -1.91
C CYS A 268 16.50 -6.03 -2.15
N GLU A 269 15.20 -6.19 -2.35
CA GLU A 269 14.34 -5.06 -2.75
C GLU A 269 13.77 -4.28 -1.56
N GLN A 270 13.63 -4.92 -0.39
CA GLN A 270 12.98 -4.34 0.78
C GLN A 270 13.95 -4.20 1.94
N LEU A 271 14.40 -2.98 2.16
CA LEU A 271 15.34 -2.62 3.21
C LEU A 271 14.62 -1.88 4.33
N TRP A 272 14.80 -2.34 5.57
CA TRP A 272 14.15 -1.80 6.74
C TRP A 272 15.16 -1.44 7.83
N LEU A 273 15.04 -0.23 8.36
CA LEU A 273 15.79 0.22 9.52
C LEU A 273 14.82 0.43 10.68
N ILE A 274 14.98 -0.35 11.75
CA ILE A 274 14.22 -0.23 12.98
C ILE A 274 15.01 0.69 13.92
N VAL A 275 14.37 1.73 14.46
CA VAL A 275 15.01 2.71 15.34
C VAL A 275 14.33 2.82 16.68
N SER A 276 15.13 3.06 17.74
CA SER A 276 14.65 3.07 19.12
C SER A 276 14.25 4.45 19.66
N SER A 277 14.52 5.53 18.91
CA SER A 277 14.23 6.90 19.39
C SER A 277 13.87 7.84 18.26
N GLU A 278 13.11 8.89 18.57
CA GLU A 278 12.69 9.89 17.57
C GLU A 278 13.90 10.63 16.95
N SER A 279 14.94 10.94 17.71
CA SER A 279 16.14 11.59 17.17
C SER A 279 16.86 10.70 16.13
N LYS A 280 16.92 9.40 16.37
CA LYS A 280 17.45 8.43 15.39
C LYS A 280 16.54 8.31 14.18
N ARG A 281 15.22 8.35 14.40
CA ARG A 281 14.22 8.32 13.34
C ARG A 281 14.35 9.52 12.41
N GLU A 282 14.46 10.73 12.95
CA GLU A 282 14.68 11.94 12.15
C GLU A 282 15.97 11.86 11.33
N ARG A 283 17.08 11.42 11.97
CA ARG A 283 18.35 11.22 11.28
C ARG A 283 18.25 10.16 10.17
N ALA A 284 17.63 9.02 10.48
CA ALA A 284 17.41 7.95 9.52
C ALA A 284 16.57 8.40 8.32
N LEU A 285 15.48 9.14 8.56
CA LEU A 285 14.64 9.70 7.51
C LEU A 285 15.38 10.73 6.66
N ALA A 286 16.22 11.58 7.26
CA ALA A 286 17.03 12.54 6.52
C ALA A 286 18.02 11.83 5.57
N LEU A 287 18.69 10.78 6.04
CA LEU A 287 19.63 9.98 5.25
C LEU A 287 18.91 9.10 4.21
N ALA A 288 17.79 8.51 4.57
CA ALA A 288 16.99 7.67 3.68
C ALA A 288 16.35 8.46 2.52
N ARG A 289 16.13 9.78 2.66
CA ARG A 289 15.66 10.66 1.57
C ARG A 289 16.60 10.66 0.36
N SER A 290 17.88 10.50 0.57
CA SER A 290 18.90 10.39 -0.50
C SER A 290 19.05 8.96 -1.04
N LYS A 291 18.44 7.97 -0.35
CA LYS A 291 18.55 6.54 -0.63
C LYS A 291 17.13 5.95 -0.72
N GLU A 292 16.50 6.05 -1.88
CA GLU A 292 15.07 5.87 -2.17
C GLU A 292 14.43 4.55 -1.68
N ARG A 293 15.16 3.61 -1.09
CA ARG A 293 14.67 2.25 -0.81
C ARG A 293 14.73 1.81 0.65
N VAL A 294 15.37 2.58 1.53
CA VAL A 294 15.41 2.24 2.96
C VAL A 294 14.16 2.80 3.64
N ARG A 295 13.39 1.91 4.23
CA ARG A 295 12.22 2.26 5.04
C ARG A 295 12.61 2.33 6.50
N VAL A 296 12.17 3.38 7.18
CA VAL A 296 12.42 3.59 8.60
C VAL A 296 11.16 3.29 9.39
N LEU A 297 11.27 2.42 10.39
CA LEU A 297 10.19 2.01 11.27
C LEU A 297 10.58 2.29 12.73
N ASP A 298 9.66 2.84 13.51
CA ASP A 298 9.83 2.97 14.96
C ASP A 298 9.68 1.59 15.61
N TRP A 299 10.48 1.31 16.63
CA TRP A 299 10.41 0.05 17.37
C TRP A 299 9.02 -0.19 17.99
N LYS A 300 8.31 0.88 18.38
CA LYS A 300 6.96 0.78 18.94
C LYS A 300 5.96 0.24 17.93
N ASP A 301 6.05 0.70 16.68
CA ASP A 301 5.17 0.23 15.60
C ASP A 301 5.41 -1.27 15.32
N LEU A 302 6.69 -1.71 15.38
CA LEU A 302 7.05 -3.12 15.25
C LEU A 302 6.49 -3.94 16.41
N HIS A 303 6.73 -3.50 17.65
CA HIS A 303 6.28 -4.18 18.87
C HIS A 303 4.75 -4.24 18.97
N GLU A 304 4.05 -3.17 18.59
CA GLU A 304 2.60 -3.14 18.54
C GLU A 304 2.06 -4.16 17.53
N LEU A 305 2.66 -4.22 16.34
CA LEU A 305 2.31 -5.22 15.32
C LEU A 305 2.55 -6.64 15.83
N TYR A 306 3.72 -6.89 16.43
CA TYR A 306 4.07 -8.18 17.01
C TYR A 306 3.07 -8.59 18.08
N SER A 307 2.79 -7.72 19.05
CA SER A 307 1.86 -7.97 20.15
C SER A 307 0.44 -8.29 19.66
N LYS A 308 -0.03 -7.60 18.62
CA LYS A 308 -1.33 -7.87 18.00
C LYS A 308 -1.39 -9.19 17.24
N LEU A 309 -0.29 -9.62 16.61
CA LEU A 309 -0.25 -10.83 15.79
C LEU A 309 0.09 -12.09 16.62
N LYS A 310 0.80 -11.96 17.73
CA LYS A 310 1.24 -13.06 18.59
C LYS A 310 0.09 -13.99 19.05
N PRO A 311 -1.09 -13.50 19.46
CA PRO A 311 -2.22 -14.37 19.79
C PRO A 311 -2.72 -15.23 18.62
N HIS A 312 -2.38 -14.85 17.40
CA HIS A 312 -2.80 -15.50 16.15
C HIS A 312 -1.68 -16.31 15.47
N GLU A 313 -0.57 -16.52 16.14
CA GLU A 313 0.63 -17.21 15.60
C GLU A 313 0.30 -18.53 14.92
N SER A 314 -0.46 -19.41 15.58
CA SER A 314 -0.81 -20.73 15.03
C SER A 314 -1.61 -20.60 13.74
N LEU A 315 -2.58 -19.70 13.70
CA LEU A 315 -3.39 -19.44 12.51
C LEU A 315 -2.55 -18.89 11.38
N LEU A 316 -1.65 -17.94 11.66
CA LEU A 316 -0.76 -17.36 10.67
C LEU A 316 0.18 -18.40 10.07
N LYS A 317 0.78 -19.26 10.91
CA LYS A 317 1.62 -20.38 10.46
C LYS A 317 0.85 -21.38 9.58
N ASP A 318 -0.39 -21.68 9.94
CA ASP A 318 -1.22 -22.60 9.14
C ASP A 318 -1.60 -21.99 7.79
N LEU A 319 -1.91 -20.71 7.73
CA LEU A 319 -2.18 -19.98 6.48
C LEU A 319 -0.92 -19.81 5.60
N ALA A 320 0.25 -19.77 6.19
CA ALA A 320 1.53 -19.64 5.49
C ALA A 320 2.06 -20.97 4.93
N LYS A 321 1.53 -22.11 5.37
CA LYS A 321 1.87 -23.43 4.79
C LYS A 321 1.39 -23.48 3.34
N ARG A 322 2.32 -23.63 2.41
CA ARG A 322 2.08 -23.77 0.97
C ARG A 322 1.81 -25.20 0.58
#